data_c32d352cf8806f1d8a20c09247ef01c3
#
_entry.id   c32d352cf8806f1d8a20c09247ef01c3
#
_cell.length_a   1.000
_cell.length_b   1.000
_cell.length_c   1.000
_cell.angle_alpha   90.00
_cell.angle_beta   90.00
_cell.angle_gamma   90.00
#
_symmetry.space_group_name_H-M   'P 1'
#
loop_
_entity.id
_entity.type
_entity.pdbx_description
1 polymer ?
#
loop_
_entity_poly.entity_id
_entity_poly.type
_entity_poly.pdbx_seq_one_letter_code
_entity_poly.pdbx_strand_id
1 'polypeptide(L)'
;PLCPVSSLAYMLKSNIMHRQFEGTIEADVENSKLIVNGQEIRVTAERNPADLKWNEVEAEYVVESTGLFLTQEKAQAHIEAGAKYVVMSAPSKDATPMFVCGVNFDKYEKGTQFVSNASCTTNCLAPIAKVLNDKFGITDGLMTTVHSTTATQKTVDGPSLKDWRGGRAASGNIIPSSTG
;
A
#
# COMPACT_ATOMS: atom_id res chain seq x y z
N PRO A 1 -0.51 10.84 -7.93
CA PRO A 1 -1.23 11.42 -6.78
C PRO A 1 -2.06 12.62 -7.20
N LEU A 2 -3.23 12.82 -6.58
CA LEU A 2 -4.12 13.94 -6.87
C LEU A 2 -3.80 15.18 -6.01
N CYS A 3 -2.52 15.52 -5.88
CA CYS A 3 -2.06 16.69 -5.13
C CYS A 3 -0.88 17.36 -5.85
N PRO A 4 -0.64 18.66 -5.61
CA PRO A 4 0.47 19.39 -6.23
C PRO A 4 1.83 18.78 -5.91
N VAL A 5 2.76 18.88 -6.85
CA VAL A 5 4.14 18.37 -6.69
C VAL A 5 4.84 19.01 -5.47
N SER A 6 4.57 20.29 -5.20
CA SER A 6 5.08 20.99 -4.02
C SER A 6 4.63 20.34 -2.71
N SER A 7 3.38 19.87 -2.63
CA SER A 7 2.87 19.12 -1.47
C SER A 7 3.55 17.78 -1.32
N LEU A 8 3.83 17.07 -2.41
CA LEU A 8 4.57 15.80 -2.38
C LEU A 8 6.00 16.00 -1.88
N ALA A 9 6.68 17.02 -2.38
CA ALA A 9 8.02 17.38 -1.92
C ALA A 9 8.04 17.69 -0.42
N TYR A 10 7.06 18.47 0.06
CA TYR A 10 6.92 18.77 1.48
C TYR A 10 6.69 17.52 2.33
N MET A 11 5.75 16.65 1.93
CA MET A 11 5.44 15.42 2.67
C MET A 11 6.63 14.45 2.71
N LEU A 12 7.38 14.33 1.61
CA LEU A 12 8.56 13.48 1.58
C LEU A 12 9.69 14.03 2.45
N LYS A 13 9.91 15.35 2.43
CA LYS A 13 10.95 16.01 3.22
C LYS A 13 10.65 16.02 4.71
N SER A 14 9.38 16.21 5.09
CA SER A 14 8.94 16.53 6.45
C SER A 14 8.21 15.36 7.13
N ASN A 15 8.70 14.12 6.98
CA ASN A 15 8.12 12.98 7.66
C ASN A 15 8.55 12.96 9.13
N ILE A 16 7.60 13.23 10.03
CA ILE A 16 7.86 13.33 11.48
C ILE A 16 8.13 11.94 12.10
N MET A 17 7.45 10.90 11.66
CA MET A 17 7.54 9.55 12.25
C MET A 17 8.84 8.83 11.88
N HIS A 18 9.35 9.07 10.67
CA HIS A 18 10.54 8.39 10.14
C HIS A 18 11.74 9.33 9.97
N ARG A 19 11.74 10.50 10.63
CA ARG A 19 12.71 11.59 10.50
C ARG A 19 12.62 12.34 9.18
N GLN A 20 13.37 13.41 9.07
CA GLN A 20 13.52 14.13 7.81
C GLN A 20 14.30 13.26 6.80
N PHE A 21 13.93 13.37 5.55
CA PHE A 21 14.67 12.71 4.48
C PHE A 21 16.10 13.25 4.40
N GLU A 22 17.07 12.36 4.43
CA GLU A 22 18.49 12.70 4.31
C GLU A 22 18.85 12.83 2.83
N GLY A 23 18.75 14.03 2.29
CA GLY A 23 19.04 14.32 0.89
C GLY A 23 18.34 15.58 0.39
N THR A 24 18.45 15.84 -0.89
CA THR A 24 17.80 16.97 -1.56
C THR A 24 16.45 16.56 -2.14
N ILE A 25 15.44 17.41 -1.92
CA ILE A 25 14.11 17.25 -2.50
C ILE A 25 13.69 18.60 -3.06
N GLU A 26 13.39 18.62 -4.36
CA GLU A 26 12.94 19.81 -5.07
C GLU A 26 11.65 19.50 -5.84
N ALA A 27 10.81 20.51 -6.04
CA ALA A 27 9.58 20.41 -6.80
C ALA A 27 9.68 21.31 -8.04
N ASP A 28 9.73 20.70 -9.20
CA ASP A 28 9.51 21.38 -10.48
C ASP A 28 8.02 21.36 -10.80
N VAL A 29 7.35 22.45 -10.40
CA VAL A 29 5.89 22.58 -10.52
C VAL A 29 5.48 22.77 -11.98
N GLU A 30 6.30 23.47 -12.77
CA GLU A 30 6.00 23.77 -14.19
C GLU A 30 6.02 22.50 -15.04
N ASN A 31 6.96 21.61 -14.80
CA ASN A 31 7.10 20.35 -15.55
C ASN A 31 6.49 19.14 -14.82
N SER A 32 5.80 19.35 -13.69
CA SER A 32 5.20 18.27 -12.88
C SER A 32 6.22 17.18 -12.51
N LYS A 33 7.39 17.58 -12.02
CA LYS A 33 8.44 16.67 -11.60
C LYS A 33 8.79 16.85 -10.12
N LEU A 34 9.07 15.73 -9.47
CA LEU A 34 9.70 15.68 -8.16
C LEU A 34 11.17 15.29 -8.37
N ILE A 35 12.11 16.08 -7.83
CA ILE A 35 13.54 15.82 -7.99
C ILE A 35 14.07 15.38 -6.62
N VAL A 36 14.57 14.15 -6.56
CA VAL A 36 15.10 13.54 -5.32
C VAL A 36 16.56 13.17 -5.54
N ASN A 37 17.47 13.79 -4.79
CA ASN A 37 18.91 13.60 -4.96
C ASN A 37 19.40 13.79 -6.41
N GLY A 38 18.81 14.75 -7.12
CA GLY A 38 19.11 15.01 -8.53
C GLY A 38 18.41 14.09 -9.53
N GLN A 39 17.69 13.06 -9.07
CA GLN A 39 16.91 12.18 -9.94
C GLN A 39 15.52 12.76 -10.18
N GLU A 40 15.16 12.96 -11.44
CA GLU A 40 13.85 13.43 -11.83
C GLU A 40 12.81 12.31 -11.80
N ILE A 41 11.68 12.56 -11.16
CA ILE A 41 10.56 11.65 -11.05
C ILE A 41 9.34 12.35 -11.63
N ARG A 42 8.78 11.79 -12.69
CA ARG A 42 7.53 12.30 -13.29
C ARG A 42 6.37 12.10 -12.32
N VAL A 43 5.58 13.15 -12.13
CA VAL A 43 4.35 13.13 -11.34
C VAL A 43 3.15 13.29 -12.25
N THR A 44 2.17 12.41 -12.11
CA THR A 44 0.93 12.45 -12.87
C THR A 44 -0.27 12.59 -11.93
N ALA A 45 -1.38 13.12 -12.41
CA ALA A 45 -2.60 13.35 -11.65
C ALA A 45 -3.82 12.66 -12.28
N GLU A 46 -3.60 11.54 -12.97
CA GLU A 46 -4.65 10.77 -13.62
C GLU A 46 -5.43 9.92 -12.61
N ARG A 47 -6.76 9.88 -12.77
CA ARG A 47 -7.66 9.04 -11.95
C ARG A 47 -7.79 7.63 -12.51
N ASN A 48 -7.75 7.50 -13.82
CA ASN A 48 -7.81 6.21 -14.49
C ASN A 48 -6.38 5.70 -14.73
N PRO A 49 -5.98 4.55 -14.21
CA PRO A 49 -4.64 4.01 -14.39
C PRO A 49 -4.24 3.78 -15.86
N ALA A 50 -5.20 3.54 -16.75
CA ALA A 50 -4.93 3.37 -18.18
C ALA A 50 -4.31 4.62 -18.83
N ASP A 51 -4.53 5.81 -18.27
CA ASP A 51 -4.04 7.08 -18.79
C ASP A 51 -2.65 7.45 -18.24
N LEU A 52 -2.05 6.63 -17.37
CA LEU A 52 -0.76 6.91 -16.69
C LEU A 52 0.46 6.78 -17.61
N LYS A 53 0.32 6.07 -18.76
CA LYS A 53 1.36 5.94 -19.79
C LYS A 53 2.73 5.50 -19.23
N TRP A 54 2.74 4.37 -18.54
CA TRP A 54 3.95 3.80 -17.93
C TRP A 54 5.05 3.50 -18.94
N ASN A 55 4.68 3.22 -20.20
CA ASN A 55 5.60 3.01 -21.31
C ASN A 55 6.47 4.24 -21.63
N GLU A 56 5.97 5.47 -21.41
CA GLU A 56 6.75 6.70 -21.67
C GLU A 56 7.90 6.90 -20.68
N VAL A 57 7.84 6.24 -19.51
CA VAL A 57 8.88 6.29 -18.48
C VAL A 57 9.54 4.92 -18.25
N GLU A 58 9.28 3.96 -19.13
CA GLU A 58 9.82 2.60 -19.09
C GLU A 58 9.60 1.89 -17.73
N ALA A 59 8.49 2.19 -17.06
CA ALA A 59 8.14 1.61 -15.76
C ALA A 59 7.65 0.17 -15.96
N GLU A 60 8.49 -0.80 -15.64
CA GLU A 60 8.13 -2.22 -15.72
C GLU A 60 7.26 -2.67 -14.54
N TYR A 61 7.52 -2.16 -13.34
CA TYR A 61 6.84 -2.53 -12.11
C TYR A 61 6.05 -1.34 -11.57
N VAL A 62 4.78 -1.57 -11.28
CA VAL A 62 3.90 -0.57 -10.67
C VAL A 62 3.46 -1.05 -9.29
N VAL A 63 3.64 -0.21 -8.28
CA VAL A 63 3.10 -0.44 -6.94
C VAL A 63 1.74 0.26 -6.84
N GLU A 64 0.67 -0.54 -6.81
CA GLU A 64 -0.70 -0.07 -6.61
C GLU A 64 -0.96 0.17 -5.13
N SER A 65 -0.90 1.43 -4.70
CA SER A 65 -1.03 1.84 -3.29
C SER A 65 -2.27 2.68 -3.01
N THR A 66 -3.21 2.76 -3.95
CA THR A 66 -4.43 3.56 -3.76
C THR A 66 -5.49 2.86 -2.92
N GLY A 67 -5.44 1.52 -2.84
CA GLY A 67 -6.48 0.70 -2.22
C GLY A 67 -7.76 0.55 -3.03
N LEU A 68 -7.77 1.00 -4.30
CA LEU A 68 -8.94 0.99 -5.17
C LEU A 68 -8.91 -0.16 -6.20
N PHE A 69 -7.75 -0.48 -6.73
CA PHE A 69 -7.54 -1.43 -7.83
C PHE A 69 -6.99 -2.76 -7.29
N LEU A 70 -7.77 -3.45 -6.45
CA LEU A 70 -7.35 -4.62 -5.68
C LEU A 70 -7.85 -5.96 -6.27
N THR A 71 -8.12 -5.99 -7.56
CA THR A 71 -8.41 -7.22 -8.34
C THR A 71 -7.60 -7.19 -9.61
N GLN A 72 -7.30 -8.35 -10.19
CA GLN A 72 -6.59 -8.44 -11.48
C GLN A 72 -7.32 -7.63 -12.56
N GLU A 73 -8.66 -7.76 -12.63
CA GLU A 73 -9.48 -7.00 -13.58
C GLU A 73 -9.25 -5.49 -13.49
N LYS A 74 -9.26 -4.93 -12.26
CA LYS A 74 -9.06 -3.50 -12.06
C LYS A 74 -7.62 -3.07 -12.27
N ALA A 75 -6.66 -3.88 -11.83
CA ALA A 75 -5.25 -3.61 -11.98
C ALA A 75 -4.74 -3.76 -13.42
N GLN A 76 -5.52 -4.44 -14.27
CA GLN A 76 -5.24 -4.59 -15.71
C GLN A 76 -5.02 -3.25 -16.40
N ALA A 77 -5.68 -2.19 -15.96
CA ALA A 77 -5.50 -0.84 -16.49
C ALA A 77 -4.05 -0.32 -16.40
N HIS A 78 -3.27 -0.78 -15.42
CA HIS A 78 -1.83 -0.47 -15.35
C HIS A 78 -1.02 -1.20 -16.43
N ILE A 79 -1.39 -2.44 -16.75
CA ILE A 79 -0.76 -3.21 -17.84
C ILE A 79 -1.10 -2.55 -19.18
N GLU A 80 -2.33 -2.11 -19.38
CA GLU A 80 -2.76 -1.37 -20.59
C GLU A 80 -2.00 -0.04 -20.74
N ALA A 81 -1.66 0.60 -19.63
CA ALA A 81 -0.81 1.80 -19.62
C ALA A 81 0.68 1.52 -19.88
N GLY A 82 1.09 0.25 -20.04
CA GLY A 82 2.44 -0.15 -20.42
C GLY A 82 3.30 -0.77 -19.30
N ALA A 83 2.78 -0.99 -18.10
CA ALA A 83 3.48 -1.74 -17.08
C ALA A 83 3.57 -3.24 -17.43
N LYS A 84 4.59 -3.94 -16.91
CA LYS A 84 4.69 -5.40 -17.03
C LYS A 84 4.14 -6.15 -15.82
N TYR A 85 4.29 -5.57 -14.64
CA TYR A 85 3.93 -6.18 -13.37
C TYR A 85 3.26 -5.18 -12.45
N VAL A 86 2.27 -5.63 -11.68
CA VAL A 86 1.57 -4.83 -10.68
C VAL A 86 1.66 -5.51 -9.31
N VAL A 87 2.16 -4.75 -8.32
CA VAL A 87 2.21 -5.16 -6.93
C VAL A 87 1.18 -4.37 -6.13
N MET A 88 0.14 -5.03 -5.65
CA MET A 88 -0.87 -4.40 -4.80
C MET A 88 -0.34 -4.28 -3.36
N SER A 89 -0.31 -3.07 -2.81
CA SER A 89 0.14 -2.83 -1.42
C SER A 89 -0.96 -3.05 -0.37
N ALA A 90 -1.96 -3.86 -0.69
CA ALA A 90 -3.07 -4.23 0.16
C ALA A 90 -3.55 -5.64 -0.19
N PRO A 91 -4.34 -6.32 0.67
CA PRO A 91 -4.90 -7.63 0.33
C PRO A 91 -5.71 -7.56 -0.96
N SER A 92 -5.48 -8.51 -1.85
CA SER A 92 -6.33 -8.64 -3.05
C SER A 92 -7.76 -9.03 -2.66
N LYS A 93 -8.72 -8.67 -3.50
CA LYS A 93 -10.14 -9.00 -3.33
C LYS A 93 -10.60 -10.13 -4.25
N ASP A 94 -9.65 -10.76 -4.93
CA ASP A 94 -9.85 -11.91 -5.82
C ASP A 94 -8.78 -12.98 -5.55
N ALA A 95 -8.57 -13.88 -6.48
CA ALA A 95 -7.58 -14.97 -6.39
C ALA A 95 -6.14 -14.52 -6.68
N THR A 96 -5.83 -13.21 -6.73
CA THR A 96 -4.45 -12.74 -6.90
C THR A 96 -3.57 -13.28 -5.79
N PRO A 97 -2.43 -13.93 -6.10
CA PRO A 97 -1.57 -14.52 -5.09
C PRO A 97 -1.00 -13.44 -4.16
N MET A 98 -1.00 -13.74 -2.87
CA MET A 98 -0.46 -12.88 -1.82
C MET A 98 0.84 -13.45 -1.27
N PHE A 99 1.85 -12.61 -1.13
CA PHE A 99 3.16 -13.00 -0.64
C PHE A 99 3.57 -12.20 0.58
N VAL A 100 4.12 -12.91 1.56
CA VAL A 100 4.74 -12.31 2.75
C VAL A 100 6.22 -12.69 2.77
N CYS A 101 7.08 -11.69 2.95
CA CYS A 101 8.52 -11.87 2.95
C CYS A 101 8.95 -12.88 4.04
N GLY A 102 9.80 -13.84 3.67
CA GLY A 102 10.26 -14.90 4.57
C GLY A 102 9.24 -15.98 4.90
N VAL A 103 8.01 -15.91 4.34
CA VAL A 103 6.95 -16.89 4.62
C VAL A 103 6.69 -17.81 3.43
N ASN A 104 6.40 -17.27 2.26
CA ASN A 104 5.92 -18.04 1.11
C ASN A 104 6.44 -17.56 -0.25
N PHE A 105 7.59 -16.88 -0.32
CA PHE A 105 8.19 -16.47 -1.60
C PHE A 105 8.62 -17.64 -2.47
N ASP A 106 8.86 -18.80 -1.88
CA ASP A 106 9.12 -20.07 -2.57
C ASP A 106 7.97 -20.51 -3.48
N LYS A 107 6.76 -20.00 -3.23
CA LYS A 107 5.58 -20.26 -4.05
C LYS A 107 5.39 -19.26 -5.20
N TYR A 108 6.31 -18.31 -5.38
CA TYR A 108 6.23 -17.36 -6.49
C TYR A 108 6.55 -18.05 -7.82
N GLU A 109 5.65 -17.92 -8.76
CA GLU A 109 5.83 -18.40 -10.13
C GLU A 109 6.30 -17.26 -11.03
N LYS A 110 7.44 -17.47 -11.68
CA LYS A 110 8.02 -16.47 -12.58
C LYS A 110 7.04 -16.09 -13.69
N GLY A 111 6.82 -14.79 -13.86
CA GLY A 111 5.90 -14.25 -14.87
C GLY A 111 4.50 -13.96 -14.35
N THR A 112 4.23 -14.20 -13.06
CA THR A 112 2.99 -13.75 -12.42
C THR A 112 2.91 -12.23 -12.47
N GLN A 113 1.97 -11.69 -13.26
CA GLN A 113 1.87 -10.24 -13.51
C GLN A 113 1.28 -9.46 -12.34
N PHE A 114 0.37 -10.09 -11.58
CA PHE A 114 -0.31 -9.46 -10.45
C PHE A 114 0.00 -10.20 -9.17
N VAL A 115 0.49 -9.47 -8.18
CA VAL A 115 0.75 -10.00 -6.85
C VAL A 115 0.29 -8.99 -5.80
N SER A 116 0.02 -9.48 -4.60
CA SER A 116 -0.26 -8.63 -3.44
C SER A 116 0.74 -8.91 -2.33
N ASN A 117 1.13 -7.88 -1.58
CA ASN A 117 1.95 -8.03 -0.38
C ASN A 117 1.10 -8.23 0.90
N ALA A 118 -0.18 -8.57 0.73
CA ALA A 118 -1.13 -8.81 1.81
C ALA A 118 -1.39 -7.59 2.71
N SER A 119 -1.84 -7.78 3.95
CA SER A 119 -2.15 -6.72 4.90
C SER A 119 -1.02 -6.48 5.91
N CYS A 120 -1.07 -5.35 6.60
CA CYS A 120 -0.18 -5.06 7.72
C CYS A 120 -0.31 -6.11 8.84
N THR A 121 -1.52 -6.53 9.18
CA THR A 121 -1.76 -7.59 10.17
C THR A 121 -1.20 -8.93 9.70
N THR A 122 -1.37 -9.29 8.42
CA THR A 122 -0.81 -10.52 7.85
C THR A 122 0.72 -10.49 7.87
N ASN A 123 1.33 -9.38 7.52
CA ASN A 123 2.80 -9.23 7.56
C ASN A 123 3.36 -9.29 8.99
N CYS A 124 2.58 -8.92 10.00
CA CYS A 124 2.92 -9.11 11.41
C CYS A 124 2.79 -10.59 11.83
N LEU A 125 1.63 -11.19 11.58
CA LEU A 125 1.27 -12.51 12.10
C LEU A 125 1.96 -13.66 11.37
N ALA A 126 2.00 -13.64 10.04
CA ALA A 126 2.45 -14.79 9.26
C ALA A 126 3.90 -15.21 9.54
N PRO A 127 4.89 -14.31 9.68
CA PRO A 127 6.24 -14.71 10.06
C PRO A 127 6.31 -15.35 11.46
N ILE A 128 5.56 -14.79 12.42
CA ILE A 128 5.51 -15.33 13.80
C ILE A 128 4.89 -16.71 13.79
N ALA A 129 3.72 -16.85 13.16
CA ALA A 129 3.02 -18.11 13.04
C ALA A 129 3.87 -19.17 12.33
N LYS A 130 4.57 -18.78 11.25
CA LYS A 130 5.48 -19.69 10.55
C LYS A 130 6.58 -20.24 11.47
N VAL A 131 7.27 -19.36 12.20
CA VAL A 131 8.35 -19.80 13.11
C VAL A 131 7.82 -20.73 14.20
N LEU A 132 6.67 -20.39 14.80
CA LEU A 132 6.06 -21.24 15.83
C LEU A 132 5.62 -22.59 15.27
N ASN A 133 4.97 -22.57 14.12
CA ASN A 133 4.53 -23.82 13.48
C ASN A 133 5.69 -24.71 13.06
N ASP A 134 6.74 -24.14 12.45
CA ASP A 134 7.91 -24.91 11.99
C ASP A 134 8.69 -25.52 13.14
N LYS A 135 8.70 -24.89 14.33
CA LYS A 135 9.47 -25.35 15.50
C LYS A 135 8.67 -26.25 16.45
N PHE A 136 7.40 -25.96 16.63
CA PHE A 136 6.60 -26.59 17.69
C PHE A 136 5.31 -27.23 17.17
N GLY A 137 4.86 -26.88 15.98
CA GLY A 137 3.54 -27.20 15.47
C GLY A 137 2.44 -26.37 16.15
N ILE A 138 1.44 -25.96 15.38
CA ILE A 138 0.25 -25.25 15.87
C ILE A 138 -0.95 -26.14 15.61
N THR A 139 -1.70 -26.50 16.67
CA THR A 139 -2.95 -27.26 16.57
C THR A 139 -4.14 -26.31 16.49
N ASP A 140 -4.17 -25.29 17.34
CA ASP A 140 -5.24 -24.32 17.43
C ASP A 140 -4.67 -22.92 17.74
N GLY A 141 -5.40 -21.87 17.40
CA GLY A 141 -4.98 -20.51 17.65
C GLY A 141 -6.14 -19.52 17.70
N LEU A 142 -5.98 -18.51 18.55
CA LEU A 142 -6.81 -17.31 18.57
C LEU A 142 -5.90 -16.09 18.43
N MET A 143 -6.21 -15.22 17.47
CA MET A 143 -5.45 -13.98 17.28
C MET A 143 -6.23 -12.77 17.72
N THR A 144 -5.57 -11.92 18.49
CA THR A 144 -6.03 -10.57 18.77
C THR A 144 -4.93 -9.60 18.37
N THR A 145 -5.27 -8.59 17.58
CA THR A 145 -4.34 -7.52 17.22
C THR A 145 -4.67 -6.23 17.96
N VAL A 146 -3.65 -5.60 18.53
CA VAL A 146 -3.74 -4.23 19.07
C VAL A 146 -3.06 -3.32 18.04
N HIS A 147 -3.86 -2.76 17.16
CA HIS A 147 -3.39 -2.10 15.96
C HIS A 147 -3.29 -0.58 16.14
N SER A 148 -2.25 0.03 15.59
CA SER A 148 -2.18 1.48 15.49
C SER A 148 -3.30 2.06 14.61
N THR A 149 -3.59 3.35 14.78
CA THR A 149 -4.60 4.04 13.96
C THR A 149 -4.16 4.12 12.50
N THR A 150 -5.15 4.02 11.61
CA THR A 150 -4.96 4.12 10.15
C THR A 150 -5.83 5.23 9.56
N ALA A 151 -5.53 5.65 8.33
CA ALA A 151 -6.20 6.76 7.65
C ALA A 151 -7.72 6.56 7.45
N THR A 152 -8.22 5.34 7.54
CA THR A 152 -9.66 5.03 7.41
C THR A 152 -10.46 5.31 8.69
N GLN A 153 -9.80 5.45 9.83
CA GLN A 153 -10.44 5.75 11.11
C GLN A 153 -10.72 7.24 11.24
N LYS A 154 -11.73 7.59 12.07
CA LYS A 154 -12.12 8.98 12.28
C LYS A 154 -11.16 9.66 13.26
N THR A 155 -10.77 10.89 12.96
CA THR A 155 -9.98 11.73 13.87
C THR A 155 -10.82 12.24 15.05
N VAL A 156 -12.08 12.60 14.76
CA VAL A 156 -13.09 13.02 15.73
C VAL A 156 -14.36 12.19 15.53
N ASP A 157 -15.26 12.17 16.53
CA ASP A 157 -16.54 11.48 16.43
C ASP A 157 -17.32 11.94 15.19
N GLY A 158 -17.83 10.99 14.42
CA GLY A 158 -18.60 11.28 13.23
C GLY A 158 -19.39 10.05 12.75
N PRO A 159 -20.41 10.24 11.91
CA PRO A 159 -21.23 9.15 11.43
C PRO A 159 -20.41 8.16 10.59
N SER A 160 -20.67 6.87 10.80
CA SER A 160 -20.14 5.78 9.98
C SER A 160 -21.29 4.83 9.64
N LEU A 161 -21.63 4.75 8.35
CA LEU A 161 -22.76 3.95 7.88
C LEU A 161 -22.48 2.45 7.86
N LYS A 162 -21.21 2.07 7.70
CA LYS A 162 -20.79 0.65 7.59
C LYS A 162 -20.48 0.02 8.95
N ASP A 163 -19.88 0.78 9.84
CA ASP A 163 -19.47 0.34 11.17
C ASP A 163 -19.63 1.51 12.15
N TRP A 164 -20.67 1.47 12.96
CA TRP A 164 -20.97 2.54 13.90
C TRP A 164 -19.85 2.78 14.91
N ARG A 165 -19.17 1.72 15.36
CA ARG A 165 -18.03 1.84 16.28
C ARG A 165 -16.85 2.55 15.63
N GLY A 166 -16.63 2.31 14.32
CA GLY A 166 -15.64 3.02 13.51
C GLY A 166 -15.91 4.51 13.32
N GLY A 167 -17.08 5.01 13.74
CA GLY A 167 -17.40 6.44 13.79
C GLY A 167 -16.81 7.17 14.99
N ARG A 168 -16.21 6.48 15.95
CA ARG A 168 -15.60 7.09 17.15
C ARG A 168 -14.20 7.62 16.86
N ALA A 169 -13.81 8.67 17.61
CA ALA A 169 -12.49 9.28 17.54
C ALA A 169 -11.40 8.28 17.91
N ALA A 170 -10.54 7.94 16.96
CA ALA A 170 -9.49 6.96 17.15
C ALA A 170 -8.39 7.41 18.10
N SER A 171 -8.20 8.73 18.27
CA SER A 171 -7.18 9.29 19.15
C SER A 171 -7.43 9.05 20.64
N GLY A 172 -8.69 8.85 21.05
CA GLY A 172 -9.09 8.69 22.45
C GLY A 172 -9.80 7.38 22.77
N ASN A 173 -9.95 6.46 21.82
CA ASN A 173 -10.73 5.25 21.99
C ASN A 173 -10.01 4.01 21.49
N ILE A 174 -10.29 2.87 22.12
CA ILE A 174 -10.01 1.54 21.58
C ILE A 174 -11.24 1.10 20.80
N ILE A 175 -11.10 0.98 19.49
CA ILE A 175 -12.21 0.73 18.58
C ILE A 175 -12.14 -0.70 18.08
N PRO A 176 -13.07 -1.59 18.46
CA PRO A 176 -13.13 -2.95 17.91
C PRO A 176 -13.38 -2.92 16.40
N SER A 177 -12.60 -3.68 15.67
CA SER A 177 -12.68 -3.79 14.20
C SER A 177 -12.34 -5.20 13.76
N SER A 178 -12.82 -5.59 12.59
CA SER A 178 -12.37 -6.82 11.94
C SER A 178 -11.06 -6.60 11.19
N THR A 179 -10.27 -7.67 11.05
CA THR A 179 -9.10 -7.72 10.18
C THR A 179 -9.20 -8.93 9.26
N GLY A 180 -8.59 -8.84 8.09
CA GLY A 180 -8.58 -9.91 7.10
C GLY A 180 -7.57 -11.03 7.38
#